data_19c55c95e2a311195723c96e114ea711
#
_entry.id   19c55c95e2a311195723c96e114ea711
#
_cell.length_a   1.000
_cell.length_b   1.000
_cell.length_c   1.000
_cell.angle_alpha   90.00
_cell.angle_beta   90.00
_cell.angle_gamma   90.00
#
_symmetry.space_group_name_H-M   'P 1'
#
loop_
_entity.id
_entity.type
_entity.pdbx_description
1 polymer ?
#
loop_
_entity_poly.entity_id
_entity_poly.type
_entity_poly.pdbx_seq_one_letter_code
_entity_poly.pdbx_strand_id
1 'polypeptide(L)'
;MDARFDIMGNALAVRFSKRFAGAALVLVQSSLPKATQELVSLRVSQINGCAPCIDMHTKEAAAAGESAVRLNLVVAWREAIVFSDAERAALALAEEGTRLADAHDGVSDETWAQIRKHYDDDEIVALIGLIALTNAANRLNMIVRNPAGSYEAGMLASMSS
;
A
#
# COMPACT_ATOMS: atom_id res chain seq x y z
N MET A 1 -15.11 17.21 5.62
CA MET A 1 -14.03 17.55 6.59
C MET A 1 -12.92 18.14 5.76
N ASP A 2 -12.47 19.35 6.05
CA ASP A 2 -11.44 20.01 5.26
C ASP A 2 -10.04 19.59 5.73
N ALA A 3 -9.06 19.62 4.81
CA ALA A 3 -7.68 19.40 5.16
C ALA A 3 -7.18 20.48 6.14
N ARG A 4 -6.31 20.08 7.09
CA ARG A 4 -5.71 21.01 8.05
C ARG A 4 -4.65 21.93 7.42
N PHE A 5 -4.06 21.47 6.34
CA PHE A 5 -2.96 22.14 5.66
C PHE A 5 -2.95 21.74 4.18
N ASP A 6 -2.83 22.74 3.30
CA ASP A 6 -2.59 22.49 1.87
C ASP A 6 -1.11 22.18 1.66
N ILE A 7 -0.82 20.87 1.71
CA ILE A 7 0.55 20.40 1.53
C ILE A 7 1.05 20.65 0.10
N MET A 8 0.16 20.62 -0.90
CA MET A 8 0.55 20.79 -2.30
C MET A 8 0.84 22.24 -2.69
N GLY A 9 0.32 23.21 -1.93
CA GLY A 9 0.64 24.62 -2.06
C GLY A 9 2.03 25.01 -1.54
N ASN A 10 2.79 24.05 -0.95
CA ASN A 10 4.10 24.31 -0.35
C ASN A 10 5.25 23.81 -1.23
N ALA A 11 6.21 24.68 -1.58
CA ALA A 11 7.33 24.35 -2.47
C ALA A 11 8.26 23.23 -1.93
N LEU A 12 8.44 23.11 -0.61
CA LEU A 12 9.20 22.02 -0.01
C LEU A 12 8.45 20.70 -0.17
N ALA A 13 7.14 20.72 0.09
CA ALA A 13 6.31 19.53 -0.04
C ALA A 13 6.25 19.02 -1.48
N VAL A 14 6.15 19.90 -2.47
CA VAL A 14 6.20 19.52 -3.89
C VAL A 14 7.51 18.80 -4.24
N ARG A 15 8.66 19.35 -3.79
CA ARG A 15 9.96 18.71 -4.03
C ARG A 15 10.09 17.35 -3.31
N PHE A 16 9.60 17.27 -2.08
CA PHE A 16 9.59 16.04 -1.30
C PHE A 16 8.69 14.98 -1.97
N SER A 17 7.46 15.35 -2.33
CA SER A 17 6.49 14.45 -2.97
C SER A 17 7.01 13.90 -4.30
N LYS A 18 7.72 14.72 -5.10
CA LYS A 18 8.35 14.25 -6.35
C LYS A 18 9.41 13.17 -6.09
N ARG A 19 10.25 13.30 -5.06
CA ARG A 19 11.24 12.27 -4.69
C ARG A 19 10.59 11.03 -4.12
N PHE A 20 9.56 11.22 -3.31
CA PHE A 20 8.78 10.13 -2.73
C PHE A 20 8.08 9.30 -3.82
N ALA A 21 7.41 9.95 -4.77
CA ALA A 21 6.80 9.29 -5.92
C ALA A 21 7.85 8.57 -6.80
N GLY A 22 9.03 9.16 -6.98
CA GLY A 22 10.14 8.51 -7.69
C GLY A 22 10.60 7.22 -7.02
N ALA A 23 10.69 7.19 -5.68
CA ALA A 23 11.01 5.98 -4.94
C ALA A 23 9.92 4.91 -5.10
N ALA A 24 8.64 5.30 -5.03
CA ALA A 24 7.52 4.39 -5.25
C ALA A 24 7.53 3.80 -6.67
N LEU A 25 7.87 4.61 -7.68
CA LEU A 25 7.91 4.17 -9.08
C LEU A 25 8.90 3.02 -9.30
N VAL A 26 10.07 3.06 -8.67
CA VAL A 26 11.07 1.96 -8.74
C VAL A 26 10.46 0.64 -8.28
N LEU A 27 9.69 0.65 -7.18
CA LEU A 27 9.08 -0.56 -6.61
C LEU A 27 7.90 -1.05 -7.48
N VAL A 28 7.09 -0.13 -7.98
CA VAL A 28 5.94 -0.44 -8.85
C VAL A 28 6.37 -1.04 -10.20
N GLN A 29 7.58 -0.71 -10.67
CA GLN A 29 8.17 -1.26 -11.90
C GLN A 29 8.89 -2.60 -11.70
N SER A 30 8.91 -3.15 -10.48
CA SER A 30 9.48 -4.48 -10.20
C SER A 30 8.68 -5.61 -10.83
N SER A 31 9.20 -6.84 -10.73
CA SER A 31 8.52 -8.07 -11.15
C SER A 31 7.32 -8.46 -10.28
N LEU A 32 7.16 -7.85 -9.09
CA LEU A 32 6.05 -8.14 -8.18
C LEU A 32 4.70 -7.93 -8.89
N PRO A 33 3.78 -8.92 -8.91
CA PRO A 33 2.51 -8.80 -9.59
C PRO A 33 1.70 -7.57 -9.14
N LYS A 34 1.18 -6.81 -10.11
CA LYS A 34 0.44 -5.57 -9.85
C LYS A 34 -0.73 -5.75 -8.86
N ALA A 35 -1.46 -6.88 -9.00
CA ALA A 35 -2.52 -7.22 -8.05
C ALA A 35 -2.00 -7.31 -6.61
N THR A 36 -0.87 -7.99 -6.39
CA THR A 36 -0.24 -8.10 -5.07
C THR A 36 0.21 -6.73 -4.52
N GLN A 37 0.78 -5.87 -5.38
CA GLN A 37 1.16 -4.50 -4.98
C GLN A 37 -0.04 -3.71 -4.43
N GLU A 38 -1.17 -3.74 -5.14
CA GLU A 38 -2.37 -3.01 -4.72
C GLU A 38 -3.03 -3.64 -3.47
N LEU A 39 -3.10 -4.98 -3.38
CA LEU A 39 -3.65 -5.66 -2.21
C LEU A 39 -2.85 -5.34 -0.94
N VAL A 40 -1.52 -5.37 -1.02
CA VAL A 40 -0.63 -5.01 0.09
C VAL A 40 -0.82 -3.55 0.51
N SER A 41 -0.79 -2.62 -0.45
CA SER A 41 -0.96 -1.20 -0.17
C SER A 41 -2.36 -0.88 0.38
N LEU A 42 -3.40 -1.53 -0.15
CA LEU A 42 -4.76 -1.43 0.38
C LEU A 42 -4.83 -1.94 1.82
N ARG A 43 -4.21 -3.10 2.12
CA ARG A 43 -4.22 -3.66 3.49
C ARG A 43 -3.51 -2.76 4.50
N VAL A 44 -2.32 -2.28 4.17
CA VAL A 44 -1.59 -1.29 4.99
C VAL A 44 -2.47 -0.07 5.28
N SER A 45 -3.15 0.45 4.25
CA SER A 45 -4.01 1.64 4.38
C SER A 45 -5.26 1.38 5.22
N GLN A 46 -5.84 0.18 5.15
CA GLN A 46 -6.96 -0.24 6.01
C GLN A 46 -6.55 -0.32 7.48
N ILE A 47 -5.38 -0.90 7.77
CA ILE A 47 -4.85 -1.00 9.14
C ILE A 47 -4.64 0.39 9.74
N ASN A 48 -4.06 1.31 8.97
CA ASN A 48 -3.80 2.67 9.42
C ASN A 48 -5.05 3.57 9.40
N GLY A 49 -6.14 3.18 8.73
CA GLY A 49 -7.36 4.00 8.59
C GLY A 49 -7.20 5.20 7.66
N CYS A 50 -6.29 5.12 6.66
CA CYS A 50 -6.03 6.21 5.71
C CYS A 50 -7.10 6.24 4.61
N ALA A 51 -8.18 7.01 4.80
CA ALA A 51 -9.28 7.07 3.85
C ALA A 51 -8.86 7.44 2.40
N PRO A 52 -8.06 8.50 2.13
CA PRO A 52 -7.64 8.81 0.77
C PRO A 52 -6.74 7.72 0.15
N CYS A 53 -5.96 7.00 0.95
CA CYS A 53 -5.13 5.91 0.46
C CYS A 53 -5.97 4.68 0.11
N ILE A 54 -6.99 4.36 0.94
CA ILE A 54 -7.96 3.29 0.64
C ILE A 54 -8.72 3.62 -0.66
N ASP A 55 -9.20 4.85 -0.82
CA ASP A 55 -9.89 5.33 -2.02
C ASP A 55 -9.00 5.11 -3.27
N MET A 56 -7.76 5.56 -3.21
CA MET A 56 -6.79 5.43 -4.29
C MET A 56 -6.52 3.97 -4.67
N HIS A 57 -6.04 3.16 -3.72
CA HIS A 57 -5.65 1.77 -4.00
C HIS A 57 -6.83 0.89 -4.43
N THR A 58 -8.03 1.16 -3.90
CA THR A 58 -9.25 0.47 -4.35
C THR A 58 -9.56 0.78 -5.81
N LYS A 59 -9.46 2.05 -6.21
CA LYS A 59 -9.76 2.47 -7.58
C LYS A 59 -8.70 2.03 -8.59
N GLU A 60 -7.40 2.10 -8.21
CA GLU A 60 -6.30 1.60 -9.06
C GLU A 60 -6.41 0.09 -9.27
N ALA A 61 -6.67 -0.68 -8.21
CA ALA A 61 -6.85 -2.12 -8.31
C ALA A 61 -8.06 -2.49 -9.17
N ALA A 62 -9.20 -1.80 -8.98
CA ALA A 62 -10.39 -2.02 -9.79
C ALA A 62 -10.16 -1.70 -11.27
N ALA A 63 -9.46 -0.61 -11.58
CA ALA A 63 -9.08 -0.24 -12.95
C ALA A 63 -8.11 -1.24 -13.58
N ALA A 64 -7.28 -1.92 -12.77
CA ALA A 64 -6.41 -3.01 -13.18
C ALA A 64 -7.15 -4.36 -13.33
N GLY A 65 -8.47 -4.41 -13.12
CA GLY A 65 -9.31 -5.61 -13.29
C GLY A 65 -9.55 -6.42 -12.02
N GLU A 66 -9.16 -5.91 -10.84
CA GLU A 66 -9.42 -6.60 -9.58
C GLU A 66 -10.93 -6.57 -9.24
N SER A 67 -11.44 -7.68 -8.71
CA SER A 67 -12.87 -7.79 -8.42
C SER A 67 -13.27 -7.07 -7.13
N ALA A 68 -14.47 -6.50 -7.11
CA ALA A 68 -15.02 -5.87 -5.92
C ALA A 68 -15.10 -6.82 -4.72
N VAL A 69 -15.33 -8.12 -4.97
CA VAL A 69 -15.37 -9.15 -3.92
C VAL A 69 -14.01 -9.29 -3.26
N ARG A 70 -12.92 -9.41 -4.05
CA ARG A 70 -11.57 -9.54 -3.51
C ARG A 70 -11.17 -8.27 -2.75
N LEU A 71 -11.43 -7.08 -3.31
CA LEU A 71 -11.13 -5.80 -2.65
C LEU A 71 -11.84 -5.66 -1.30
N ASN A 72 -13.12 -6.05 -1.22
CA ASN A 72 -13.86 -6.02 0.04
C ASN A 72 -13.37 -7.07 1.05
N LEU A 73 -12.88 -8.22 0.58
CA LEU A 73 -12.40 -9.31 1.45
C LEU A 73 -10.96 -9.12 1.94
N VAL A 74 -10.21 -8.13 1.46
CA VAL A 74 -8.85 -7.84 1.95
C VAL A 74 -8.82 -7.63 3.48
N VAL A 75 -9.84 -7.01 4.05
CA VAL A 75 -9.92 -6.78 5.49
C VAL A 75 -10.03 -8.07 6.31
N ALA A 76 -10.59 -9.12 5.71
CA ALA A 76 -10.83 -10.45 6.31
C ALA A 76 -10.10 -11.56 5.51
N TRP A 77 -8.96 -11.26 4.93
CA TRP A 77 -8.26 -12.14 4.00
C TRP A 77 -7.93 -13.53 4.58
N ARG A 78 -7.75 -13.63 5.91
CA ARG A 78 -7.38 -14.91 6.56
C ARG A 78 -8.44 -15.98 6.39
N GLU A 79 -9.71 -15.62 6.41
CA GLU A 79 -10.86 -16.52 6.22
C GLU A 79 -11.34 -16.59 4.77
N ALA A 80 -10.82 -15.72 3.89
CA ALA A 80 -11.24 -15.66 2.49
C ALA A 80 -10.51 -16.68 1.62
N ILE A 81 -11.23 -17.40 0.77
CA ILE A 81 -10.67 -18.43 -0.12
C ILE A 81 -10.25 -17.87 -1.50
N VAL A 82 -10.38 -16.57 -1.70
CA VAL A 82 -10.15 -15.90 -2.99
C VAL A 82 -8.71 -15.42 -3.20
N PHE A 83 -7.84 -15.59 -2.20
CA PHE A 83 -6.43 -15.21 -2.25
C PHE A 83 -5.54 -16.44 -2.38
N SER A 84 -4.56 -16.37 -3.27
CA SER A 84 -3.52 -17.39 -3.41
C SER A 84 -2.61 -17.45 -2.18
N ASP A 85 -1.84 -18.53 -2.02
CA ASP A 85 -0.89 -18.67 -0.91
C ASP A 85 0.17 -17.56 -0.95
N ALA A 86 0.63 -17.16 -2.14
CA ALA A 86 1.56 -16.03 -2.31
C ALA A 86 0.95 -14.71 -1.84
N GLU A 87 -0.27 -14.39 -2.25
CA GLU A 87 -0.98 -13.17 -1.81
C GLU A 87 -1.24 -13.20 -0.29
N ARG A 88 -1.57 -14.34 0.26
CA ARG A 88 -1.76 -14.52 1.72
C ARG A 88 -0.46 -14.25 2.49
N ALA A 89 0.69 -14.72 1.98
CA ALA A 89 1.99 -14.42 2.56
C ALA A 89 2.29 -12.91 2.52
N ALA A 90 2.05 -12.25 1.38
CA ALA A 90 2.24 -10.81 1.24
C ALA A 90 1.30 -10.00 2.15
N LEU A 91 0.04 -10.41 2.33
CA LEU A 91 -0.91 -9.76 3.23
C LEU A 91 -0.53 -9.97 4.70
N ALA A 92 0.02 -11.13 5.09
CA ALA A 92 0.58 -11.34 6.42
C ALA A 92 1.76 -10.40 6.69
N LEU A 93 2.71 -10.31 5.74
CA LEU A 93 3.83 -9.38 5.83
C LEU A 93 3.35 -7.92 5.94
N ALA A 94 2.33 -7.54 5.18
CA ALA A 94 1.74 -6.19 5.23
C ALA A 94 1.17 -5.88 6.63
N GLU A 95 0.49 -6.83 7.27
CA GLU A 95 -0.06 -6.64 8.62
C GLU A 95 1.05 -6.52 9.66
N GLU A 96 1.98 -7.47 9.69
CA GLU A 96 3.06 -7.48 10.67
C GLU A 96 4.00 -6.27 10.48
N GLY A 97 4.39 -5.97 9.23
CA GLY A 97 5.24 -4.83 8.91
C GLY A 97 4.59 -3.46 9.15
N THR A 98 3.25 -3.40 9.22
CA THR A 98 2.52 -2.17 9.57
C THR A 98 2.38 -1.99 11.08
N ARG A 99 2.23 -3.07 11.84
CA ARG A 99 1.96 -3.06 13.29
C ARG A 99 3.21 -3.14 14.16
N LEU A 100 4.37 -2.73 13.63
CA LEU A 100 5.66 -2.83 14.34
C LEU A 100 5.65 -2.17 15.73
N ALA A 101 4.89 -1.08 15.90
CA ALA A 101 4.79 -0.41 17.19
C ALA A 101 4.07 -1.23 18.27
N ASP A 102 3.23 -2.17 17.86
CA ASP A 102 2.41 -3.00 18.75
C ASP A 102 2.94 -4.44 18.88
N ALA A 103 4.05 -4.76 18.16
CA ALA A 103 4.63 -6.09 18.12
C ALA A 103 6.07 -6.09 18.66
N HIS A 104 6.35 -6.94 19.66
CA HIS A 104 7.69 -7.05 20.26
C HIS A 104 8.74 -7.61 19.29
N ASP A 105 8.33 -8.54 18.42
CA ASP A 105 9.25 -9.31 17.56
C ASP A 105 9.22 -8.87 16.08
N GLY A 106 8.48 -7.79 15.76
CA GLY A 106 8.36 -7.30 14.39
C GLY A 106 7.65 -8.31 13.48
N VAL A 107 8.32 -8.74 12.39
CA VAL A 107 7.82 -9.76 11.47
C VAL A 107 8.24 -11.14 11.97
N SER A 108 7.27 -12.07 12.08
CA SER A 108 7.50 -13.44 12.56
C SER A 108 8.34 -14.26 11.57
N ASP A 109 9.12 -15.23 12.08
CA ASP A 109 9.88 -16.18 11.26
C ASP A 109 8.95 -17.02 10.37
N GLU A 110 7.73 -17.31 10.82
CA GLU A 110 6.72 -18.01 10.02
C GLU A 110 6.31 -17.20 8.79
N THR A 111 5.94 -15.95 8.98
CA THR A 111 5.60 -15.04 7.86
C THR A 111 6.79 -14.89 6.92
N TRP A 112 8.00 -14.71 7.47
CA TRP A 112 9.21 -14.59 6.68
C TRP A 112 9.49 -15.85 5.84
N ALA A 113 9.31 -17.03 6.41
CA ALA A 113 9.48 -18.29 5.68
C ALA A 113 8.47 -18.43 4.52
N GLN A 114 7.21 -18.00 4.70
CA GLN A 114 6.23 -17.98 3.62
C GLN A 114 6.61 -16.97 2.51
N ILE A 115 7.10 -15.79 2.86
CA ILE A 115 7.60 -14.82 1.89
C ILE A 115 8.75 -15.42 1.05
N ARG A 116 9.74 -16.03 1.70
CA ARG A 116 10.88 -16.67 1.02
C ARG A 116 10.48 -17.85 0.12
N LYS A 117 9.35 -18.48 0.38
CA LYS A 117 8.83 -19.59 -0.43
C LYS A 117 8.20 -19.11 -1.74
N HIS A 118 7.59 -17.93 -1.75
CA HIS A 118 6.72 -17.47 -2.83
C HIS A 118 7.31 -16.31 -3.67
N TYR A 119 8.33 -15.61 -3.17
CA TYR A 119 8.88 -14.42 -3.79
C TYR A 119 10.41 -14.50 -3.93
N ASP A 120 10.92 -13.99 -5.03
CA ASP A 120 12.36 -13.79 -5.21
C ASP A 120 12.88 -12.55 -4.45
N ASP A 121 14.19 -12.32 -4.50
CA ASP A 121 14.82 -11.24 -3.73
C ASP A 121 14.35 -9.84 -4.18
N ASP A 122 14.14 -9.61 -5.48
CA ASP A 122 13.66 -8.33 -6.01
C ASP A 122 12.20 -8.08 -5.62
N GLU A 123 11.35 -9.11 -5.69
CA GLU A 123 9.95 -9.05 -5.25
C GLU A 123 9.85 -8.82 -3.73
N ILE A 124 10.74 -9.42 -2.94
CA ILE A 124 10.81 -9.19 -1.48
C ILE A 124 11.20 -7.74 -1.18
N VAL A 125 12.20 -7.20 -1.87
CA VAL A 125 12.57 -5.79 -1.74
C VAL A 125 11.41 -4.88 -2.11
N ALA A 126 10.67 -5.21 -3.18
CA ALA A 126 9.48 -4.46 -3.57
C ALA A 126 8.38 -4.51 -2.50
N LEU A 127 8.08 -5.68 -1.93
CA LEU A 127 7.11 -5.83 -0.84
C LEU A 127 7.48 -4.98 0.39
N ILE A 128 8.73 -5.09 0.86
CA ILE A 128 9.23 -4.32 2.00
C ILE A 128 9.12 -2.82 1.73
N GLY A 129 9.59 -2.40 0.55
CA GLY A 129 9.56 -1.00 0.13
C GLY A 129 8.14 -0.44 0.02
N LEU A 130 7.22 -1.19 -0.59
CA LEU A 130 5.79 -0.79 -0.71
C LEU A 130 5.14 -0.65 0.67
N ILE A 131 5.35 -1.60 1.57
CA ILE A 131 4.83 -1.52 2.95
C ILE A 131 5.37 -0.27 3.64
N ALA A 132 6.67 -0.02 3.56
CA ALA A 132 7.31 1.14 4.20
C ALA A 132 6.80 2.46 3.62
N LEU A 133 6.77 2.61 2.29
CA LEU A 133 6.32 3.84 1.63
C LEU A 133 4.81 4.07 1.82
N THR A 134 3.98 3.02 1.77
CA THR A 134 2.55 3.16 2.03
C THR A 134 2.30 3.62 3.46
N ASN A 135 3.01 3.07 4.45
CA ASN A 135 2.94 3.54 5.84
C ASN A 135 3.34 5.01 5.97
N ALA A 136 4.38 5.46 5.26
CA ALA A 136 4.80 6.86 5.23
C ALA A 136 3.74 7.75 4.56
N ALA A 137 3.19 7.35 3.40
CA ALA A 137 2.12 8.07 2.71
C ALA A 137 0.86 8.19 3.57
N ASN A 138 0.46 7.11 4.25
CA ASN A 138 -0.68 7.12 5.16
C ASN A 138 -0.51 8.18 6.25
N ARG A 139 0.68 8.27 6.87
CA ARG A 139 0.98 9.28 7.90
C ARG A 139 0.90 10.70 7.36
N LEU A 140 1.45 10.96 6.17
CA LEU A 140 1.36 12.27 5.53
C LEU A 140 -0.10 12.68 5.34
N ASN A 141 -0.93 11.81 4.77
CA ASN A 141 -2.34 12.09 4.50
C ASN A 141 -3.17 12.27 5.77
N MET A 142 -2.94 11.41 6.77
CA MET A 142 -3.73 11.44 8.01
C MET A 142 -3.37 12.62 8.92
N ILE A 143 -2.09 13.01 9.00
CA ILE A 143 -1.66 14.16 9.80
C ILE A 143 -2.33 15.44 9.30
N VAL A 144 -2.42 15.64 7.98
CA VAL A 144 -3.05 16.83 7.40
C VAL A 144 -4.57 16.67 7.18
N ARG A 145 -5.13 15.48 7.44
CA ARG A 145 -6.55 15.14 7.23
C ARG A 145 -7.01 15.35 5.78
N ASN A 146 -6.23 14.81 4.82
CA ASN A 146 -6.66 14.83 3.43
C ASN A 146 -8.00 14.09 3.27
N PRO A 147 -8.98 14.66 2.56
CA PRO A 147 -10.26 14.00 2.30
C PRO A 147 -10.11 12.85 1.30
N ALA A 148 -11.06 11.92 1.33
CA ALA A 148 -11.20 10.82 0.38
C ALA A 148 -12.39 11.05 -0.54
N GLY A 149 -12.48 10.27 -1.64
CA GLY A 149 -13.64 10.20 -2.52
C GLY A 149 -13.46 10.86 -3.89
N SER A 150 -12.47 11.75 -4.03
CA SER A 150 -12.22 12.49 -5.28
C SER A 150 -11.10 11.93 -6.16
N TYR A 151 -10.41 10.87 -5.72
CA TYR A 151 -9.38 10.23 -6.53
C TYR A 151 -9.98 9.59 -7.79
N GLU A 152 -9.30 9.72 -8.92
CA GLU A 152 -9.62 9.00 -10.16
C GLU A 152 -8.44 8.11 -10.54
N ALA A 153 -8.73 6.88 -11.01
CA ALA A 153 -7.69 5.93 -11.39
C ALA A 153 -6.78 6.52 -12.49
N GLY A 154 -5.47 6.32 -12.35
CA GLY A 154 -4.46 6.88 -13.25
C GLY A 154 -3.91 8.26 -12.84
N MET A 155 -4.48 8.93 -11.85
CA MET A 155 -3.95 10.24 -11.38
C MET A 155 -2.50 10.13 -10.88
N LEU A 156 -2.13 9.01 -10.26
CA LEU A 156 -0.76 8.79 -9.77
C LEU A 156 0.27 8.77 -10.91
N ALA A 157 -0.06 8.14 -12.03
CA ALA A 157 0.81 8.07 -13.20
C ALA A 157 1.06 9.46 -13.80
N SER A 158 0.04 10.33 -13.80
CA SER A 158 0.16 11.70 -14.30
C SER A 158 1.00 12.62 -13.41
N MET A 159 1.13 12.31 -12.11
CA MET A 159 1.95 13.08 -11.16
C MET A 159 3.43 12.71 -11.20
N SER A 160 3.79 11.62 -11.86
CA SER A 160 5.16 11.10 -11.96
C SER A 160 5.88 11.55 -13.24
N SER A 161 5.17 12.13 -14.16
CA SER A 161 5.67 12.71 -15.42
C SER A 161 6.00 14.20 -15.22
#